data_0816be34580b3ba42c3f2c1820c593c7
#
_entry.id   0816be34580b3ba42c3f2c1820c593c7
#
_cell.length_a   1.000
_cell.length_b   1.000
_cell.length_c   1.000
_cell.angle_alpha   90.00
_cell.angle_beta   90.00
_cell.angle_gamma   90.00
#
_symmetry.space_group_name_H-M   'P 1'
#
loop_
_entity.id
_entity.type
_entity.pdbx_description
1 polymer ?
#
loop_
_entity_poly.entity_id
_entity_poly.type
_entity_poly.pdbx_seq_one_letter_code
_entity_poly.pdbx_strand_id
1 'polypeptide(L)'
;MRNFGLKLPILDYNEMYFSYARVRACRVALVGMAAVYLFLTRTYIGAAIRAISQDREIMVLMGVDERKVYWVTAAIGGGLAGLAACLLVLQYDVHPFVGISFGPITFIICVLGGLGNMLGGFLAAFILSIIISIGGLYSETEWGYVLAFVFFIVVMFIRPQGLLGKK
;
A
#
# COMPACT_ATOMS: atom_id res chain seq x y z
N MET A 1 -20.11 -2.14 -31.20
CA MET A 1 -18.79 -1.92 -30.56
C MET A 1 -18.41 -0.47 -30.77
N ARG A 2 -18.66 0.40 -29.81
CA ARG A 2 -18.38 1.84 -29.90
C ARG A 2 -17.03 2.09 -29.24
N ASN A 3 -16.03 2.38 -30.06
CA ASN A 3 -14.74 2.89 -29.61
C ASN A 3 -14.95 4.27 -28.98
N PHE A 4 -14.97 4.33 -27.66
CA PHE A 4 -14.78 5.59 -26.93
C PHE A 4 -13.32 5.99 -27.11
N GLY A 5 -13.07 6.82 -28.13
CA GLY A 5 -11.75 7.35 -28.46
C GLY A 5 -11.27 8.41 -27.49
N LEU A 6 -10.98 8.03 -26.25
CA LEU A 6 -10.10 8.82 -25.40
C LEU A 6 -8.66 8.54 -25.84
N LYS A 7 -8.20 9.32 -26.82
CA LYS A 7 -6.76 9.43 -27.12
C LYS A 7 -6.07 10.06 -25.92
N LEU A 8 -5.66 9.21 -24.97
CA LEU A 8 -4.72 9.63 -23.93
C LEU A 8 -3.40 9.95 -24.65
N PRO A 9 -2.83 11.16 -24.44
CA PRO A 9 -1.56 11.50 -25.05
C PRO A 9 -0.48 10.52 -24.57
N ILE A 10 0.12 9.82 -25.53
CA ILE A 10 1.25 8.92 -25.33
C ILE A 10 2.50 9.78 -25.56
N LEU A 11 3.38 9.85 -24.57
CA LEU A 11 4.72 10.42 -24.80
C LEU A 11 5.60 9.35 -25.44
N ASP A 12 5.85 9.51 -26.72
CA ASP A 12 6.91 8.78 -27.42
C ASP A 12 8.26 9.34 -26.97
N TYR A 13 8.86 8.72 -25.98
CA TYR A 13 10.25 8.92 -25.67
C TYR A 13 10.95 7.57 -25.75
N ASN A 14 11.66 7.33 -26.87
CA ASN A 14 12.55 6.20 -27.09
C ASN A 14 11.91 4.81 -26.92
N GLU A 15 10.84 4.51 -27.68
CA GLU A 15 10.16 3.18 -27.75
C GLU A 15 9.56 2.64 -26.43
N MET A 16 9.53 3.42 -25.37
CA MET A 16 8.83 3.05 -24.15
C MET A 16 7.47 3.74 -24.07
N TYR A 17 6.39 2.98 -24.27
CA TYR A 17 5.02 3.47 -24.10
C TYR A 17 4.69 3.68 -22.63
N PHE A 18 4.96 4.86 -22.10
CA PHE A 18 4.52 5.24 -20.76
C PHE A 18 3.04 5.65 -20.79
N SER A 19 2.19 4.84 -20.17
CA SER A 19 0.80 5.25 -19.96
C SER A 19 0.73 6.39 -18.96
N TYR A 20 0.26 7.57 -19.38
CA TYR A 20 0.04 8.73 -18.50
C TYR A 20 -0.83 8.41 -17.28
N ALA A 21 -1.75 7.46 -17.41
CA ALA A 21 -2.58 7.03 -16.30
C ALA A 21 -1.74 6.42 -15.16
N ARG A 22 -0.76 5.56 -15.48
CA ARG A 22 0.13 4.94 -14.49
C ARG A 22 1.02 5.96 -13.78
N VAL A 23 1.56 6.93 -14.53
CA VAL A 23 2.40 7.99 -13.94
C VAL A 23 1.59 8.89 -13.02
N ARG A 24 0.37 9.27 -13.42
CA ARG A 24 -0.54 10.04 -12.56
C ARG A 24 -0.93 9.26 -11.30
N ALA A 25 -1.28 8.00 -11.42
CA ALA A 25 -1.59 7.14 -10.29
C ALA A 25 -0.42 7.05 -9.30
N CYS A 26 0.81 6.89 -9.79
CA CYS A 26 2.02 6.87 -8.97
C CYS A 26 2.23 8.19 -8.22
N ARG A 27 2.06 9.34 -8.88
CA ARG A 27 2.17 10.65 -8.23
C ARG A 27 1.12 10.85 -7.14
N VAL A 28 -0.15 10.50 -7.41
CA VAL A 28 -1.24 10.61 -6.45
C VAL A 28 -0.99 9.69 -5.25
N ALA A 29 -0.52 8.46 -5.48
CA ALA A 29 -0.17 7.53 -4.41
C ALA A 29 0.97 8.06 -3.53
N LEU A 30 2.03 8.62 -4.13
CA LEU A 30 3.15 9.23 -3.40
C LEU A 30 2.71 10.44 -2.57
N VAL A 31 1.89 11.32 -3.15
CA VAL A 31 1.34 12.50 -2.45
C VAL A 31 0.43 12.04 -1.29
N GLY A 32 -0.44 11.07 -1.53
CA GLY A 32 -1.31 10.50 -0.50
C GLY A 32 -0.50 9.89 0.66
N MET A 33 0.54 9.13 0.34
CA MET A 33 1.44 8.58 1.34
C MET A 33 2.17 9.68 2.13
N ALA A 34 2.73 10.68 1.45
CA ALA A 34 3.41 11.78 2.09
C ALA A 34 2.47 12.58 3.01
N ALA A 35 1.23 12.81 2.59
CA ALA A 35 0.21 13.47 3.39
C ALA A 35 -0.11 12.69 4.67
N VAL A 36 -0.32 11.38 4.58
CA VAL A 36 -0.57 10.53 5.75
C VAL A 36 0.65 10.46 6.66
N TYR A 37 1.84 10.33 6.11
CA TYR A 37 3.09 10.34 6.90
C TYR A 37 3.25 11.64 7.67
N LEU A 38 3.05 12.80 7.01
CA LEU A 38 3.07 14.11 7.65
C LEU A 38 1.98 14.25 8.72
N PHE A 39 0.77 13.77 8.44
CA PHE A 39 -0.32 13.77 9.41
C PHE A 39 0.03 12.96 10.66
N LEU A 40 0.52 11.72 10.48
CA LEU A 40 0.89 10.87 11.62
C LEU A 40 2.08 11.42 12.42
N THR A 41 3.04 12.11 11.77
CA THR A 41 4.25 12.59 12.45
C THR A 41 4.11 13.97 13.05
N ARG A 42 3.27 14.83 12.47
CA ARG A 42 3.16 16.25 12.85
C ARG A 42 1.90 16.60 13.63
N THR A 43 0.90 15.71 13.70
CA THR A 43 -0.37 15.99 14.37
C THR A 43 -0.44 15.29 15.75
N TYR A 44 -1.08 15.95 16.71
CA TYR A 44 -1.33 15.37 18.05
C TYR A 44 -2.11 14.04 17.94
N ILE A 45 -3.14 13.99 17.10
CA ILE A 45 -3.92 12.77 16.85
C ILE A 45 -3.03 11.66 16.26
N GLY A 46 -2.12 11.98 15.34
CA GLY A 46 -1.16 11.04 14.82
C GLY A 46 -0.20 10.49 15.87
N ALA A 47 0.22 11.32 16.83
CA ALA A 47 1.00 10.88 17.98
C ALA A 47 0.20 9.92 18.87
N ALA A 48 -1.08 10.23 19.13
CA ALA A 48 -1.99 9.38 19.91
C ALA A 48 -2.22 8.02 19.21
N ILE A 49 -2.42 8.00 17.88
CA ILE A 49 -2.57 6.76 17.10
C ILE A 49 -1.34 5.85 17.27
N ARG A 50 -0.14 6.40 17.13
CA ARG A 50 1.11 5.64 17.30
C ARG A 50 1.33 5.16 18.71
N ALA A 51 0.97 5.96 19.70
CA ALA A 51 1.11 5.61 21.10
C ALA A 51 0.13 4.48 21.50
N ILE A 52 -1.13 4.54 21.09
CA ILE A 52 -2.12 3.47 21.31
C ILE A 52 -1.70 2.16 20.60
N SER A 53 -1.04 2.24 19.45
CA SER A 53 -0.53 1.05 18.75
C SER A 53 0.64 0.38 19.49
N GLN A 54 1.32 1.07 20.39
CA GLN A 54 2.40 0.52 21.20
C GLN A 54 1.91 -0.03 22.55
N ASP A 55 1.10 0.75 23.24
CA ASP A 55 0.51 0.36 24.52
C ASP A 55 -0.84 1.06 24.74
N ARG A 56 -1.90 0.26 24.63
CA ARG A 56 -3.27 0.74 24.77
C ARG A 56 -3.63 1.11 26.21
N GLU A 57 -3.19 0.30 27.18
CA GLU A 57 -3.61 0.46 28.57
C GLU A 57 -3.03 1.74 29.17
N ILE A 58 -1.75 2.00 28.92
CA ILE A 58 -1.07 3.20 29.41
C ILE A 58 -1.71 4.47 28.84
N MET A 59 -2.11 4.46 27.57
CA MET A 59 -2.69 5.64 26.93
C MET A 59 -4.07 6.01 27.44
N VAL A 60 -4.89 5.03 27.82
CA VAL A 60 -6.18 5.28 28.48
C VAL A 60 -5.98 5.92 29.85
N LEU A 61 -4.98 5.47 30.61
CA LEU A 61 -4.63 6.06 31.92
C LEU A 61 -4.10 7.49 31.80
N MET A 62 -3.51 7.85 30.67
CA MET A 62 -3.06 9.22 30.35
C MET A 62 -4.20 10.15 29.91
N GLY A 63 -5.46 9.67 29.90
CA GLY A 63 -6.65 10.47 29.58
C GLY A 63 -6.92 10.64 28.08
N VAL A 64 -6.31 9.84 27.23
CA VAL A 64 -6.60 9.85 25.78
C VAL A 64 -7.91 9.13 25.51
N ASP A 65 -8.84 9.81 24.84
CA ASP A 65 -10.13 9.25 24.43
C ASP A 65 -9.93 8.25 23.26
N GLU A 66 -9.85 6.98 23.63
CA GLU A 66 -9.63 5.86 22.73
C GLU A 66 -10.65 5.82 21.59
N ARG A 67 -11.92 6.10 21.87
CA ARG A 67 -12.99 6.09 20.85
C ARG A 67 -12.72 7.09 19.75
N LYS A 68 -12.31 8.31 20.07
CA LYS A 68 -11.99 9.33 19.07
C LYS A 68 -10.82 8.92 18.18
N VAL A 69 -9.79 8.33 18.78
CA VAL A 69 -8.62 7.87 18.03
C VAL A 69 -9.00 6.75 17.06
N TYR A 70 -9.82 5.78 17.49
CA TYR A 70 -10.29 4.73 16.61
C TYR A 70 -11.14 5.25 15.44
N TRP A 71 -12.07 6.18 15.70
CA TRP A 71 -12.89 6.77 14.64
C TRP A 71 -12.05 7.50 13.59
N VAL A 72 -11.08 8.28 14.04
CA VAL A 72 -10.18 9.00 13.13
C VAL A 72 -9.30 8.03 12.35
N THR A 73 -8.76 7.01 13.00
CA THR A 73 -7.95 5.99 12.33
C THR A 73 -8.75 5.23 11.28
N ALA A 74 -9.99 4.84 11.60
CA ALA A 74 -10.88 4.17 10.67
C ALA A 74 -11.24 5.07 9.47
N ALA A 75 -11.50 6.36 9.72
CA ALA A 75 -11.80 7.32 8.66
C ALA A 75 -10.61 7.52 7.71
N ILE A 76 -9.39 7.61 8.24
CA ILE A 76 -8.17 7.72 7.43
C ILE A 76 -7.96 6.44 6.62
N GLY A 77 -8.07 5.27 7.25
CA GLY A 77 -7.93 3.98 6.59
C GLY A 77 -8.96 3.78 5.47
N GLY A 78 -10.23 4.08 5.74
CA GLY A 78 -11.30 4.03 4.73
C GLY A 78 -11.09 5.00 3.58
N GLY A 79 -10.65 6.23 3.88
CA GLY A 79 -10.31 7.23 2.87
C GLY A 79 -9.17 6.79 1.96
N LEU A 80 -8.11 6.21 2.53
CA LEU A 80 -6.98 5.65 1.76
C LEU A 80 -7.39 4.45 0.91
N ALA A 81 -8.23 3.56 1.46
CA ALA A 81 -8.76 2.42 0.71
C ALA A 81 -9.62 2.87 -0.48
N GLY A 82 -10.49 3.88 -0.28
CA GLY A 82 -11.27 4.49 -1.35
C GLY A 82 -10.40 5.12 -2.43
N LEU A 83 -9.36 5.85 -2.04
CA LEU A 83 -8.41 6.45 -2.96
C LEU A 83 -7.64 5.38 -3.75
N ALA A 84 -7.19 4.31 -3.09
CA ALA A 84 -6.54 3.17 -3.73
C ALA A 84 -7.48 2.49 -4.74
N ALA A 85 -8.76 2.27 -4.38
CA ALA A 85 -9.75 1.71 -5.28
C ALA A 85 -9.95 2.57 -6.54
N CYS A 86 -10.05 3.90 -6.39
CA CYS A 86 -10.15 4.81 -7.54
C CYS A 86 -8.92 4.71 -8.46
N LEU A 87 -7.72 4.56 -7.91
CA LEU A 87 -6.50 4.41 -8.70
C LEU A 87 -6.42 3.05 -9.40
N LEU A 88 -6.92 1.98 -8.77
CA LEU A 88 -6.98 0.64 -9.37
C LEU A 88 -7.95 0.58 -10.55
N VAL A 89 -9.11 1.22 -10.46
CA VAL A 89 -10.11 1.29 -11.55
C VAL A 89 -9.53 1.95 -12.81
N LEU A 90 -8.54 2.84 -12.67
CA LEU A 90 -7.85 3.44 -13.82
C LEU A 90 -6.90 2.48 -14.56
N GLN A 91 -6.52 1.36 -13.93
CA GLN A 91 -5.49 0.44 -14.44
C GLN A 91 -6.02 -0.95 -14.74
N TYR A 92 -7.04 -1.39 -14.04
CA TYR A 92 -7.61 -2.74 -14.13
C TYR A 92 -9.10 -2.68 -14.43
N ASP A 93 -9.59 -3.69 -15.14
CA ASP A 93 -11.01 -3.87 -15.38
C ASP A 93 -11.73 -4.19 -14.07
N VAL A 94 -12.87 -3.55 -13.86
CA VAL A 94 -13.66 -3.72 -12.64
C VAL A 94 -14.48 -4.99 -12.74
N HIS A 95 -14.19 -5.97 -11.91
CA HIS A 95 -15.01 -7.16 -11.72
C HIS A 95 -15.18 -7.45 -10.22
N PRO A 96 -16.23 -8.18 -9.81
CA PRO A 96 -16.57 -8.34 -8.38
C PRO A 96 -15.48 -8.99 -7.53
N PHE A 97 -14.58 -9.74 -8.14
CA PHE A 97 -13.53 -10.51 -7.45
C PHE A 97 -12.17 -9.80 -7.39
N VAL A 98 -12.02 -8.60 -7.95
CA VAL A 98 -10.76 -7.85 -7.95
C VAL A 98 -10.20 -7.68 -6.53
N GLY A 99 -11.05 -7.37 -5.56
CA GLY A 99 -10.62 -7.18 -4.17
C GLY A 99 -10.00 -8.43 -3.54
N ILE A 100 -10.49 -9.61 -3.91
CA ILE A 100 -9.98 -10.88 -3.38
C ILE A 100 -8.55 -11.13 -3.88
N SER A 101 -8.25 -10.78 -5.12
CA SER A 101 -6.91 -10.96 -5.70
C SER A 101 -5.85 -10.08 -5.04
N PHE A 102 -6.23 -8.87 -4.59
CA PHE A 102 -5.31 -7.95 -3.92
C PHE A 102 -5.18 -8.19 -2.40
N GLY A 103 -6.12 -8.93 -1.79
CA GLY A 103 -6.12 -9.21 -0.35
C GLY A 103 -4.83 -9.85 0.16
N PRO A 104 -4.40 -11.00 -0.40
CA PRO A 104 -3.19 -11.69 0.03
C PRO A 104 -1.93 -10.83 -0.10
N ILE A 105 -1.80 -10.06 -1.18
CA ILE A 105 -0.64 -9.19 -1.41
C ILE A 105 -0.59 -8.07 -0.38
N THR A 106 -1.72 -7.44 -0.09
CA THR A 106 -1.82 -6.39 0.92
C THR A 106 -1.44 -6.91 2.30
N PHE A 107 -1.86 -8.12 2.62
CA PHE A 107 -1.48 -8.79 3.86
C PHE A 107 0.04 -9.04 3.93
N ILE A 108 0.63 -9.56 2.86
CA ILE A 108 2.09 -9.77 2.75
C ILE A 108 2.84 -8.44 2.94
N ILE A 109 2.40 -7.37 2.29
CA ILE A 109 3.01 -6.04 2.41
C ILE A 109 2.96 -5.56 3.86
N CYS A 110 1.82 -5.71 4.53
CA CYS A 110 1.63 -5.26 5.90
C CYS A 110 2.54 -6.01 6.89
N VAL A 111 2.64 -7.33 6.75
CA VAL A 111 3.49 -8.16 7.62
C VAL A 111 4.96 -7.95 7.31
N LEU A 112 5.34 -7.94 6.03
CA LEU A 112 6.73 -7.75 5.59
C LEU A 112 7.27 -6.37 5.96
N GLY A 113 6.42 -5.35 5.90
CA GLY A 113 6.79 -3.99 6.32
C GLY A 113 7.06 -3.85 7.81
N GLY A 114 6.49 -4.75 8.60
CA GLY A 114 6.46 -4.70 10.06
C GLY A 114 5.25 -3.92 10.57
N LEU A 115 4.45 -4.59 11.41
CA LEU A 115 3.25 -4.01 12.00
C LEU A 115 3.57 -2.72 12.78
N GLY A 116 2.92 -1.62 12.41
CA GLY A 116 3.11 -0.31 13.04
C GLY A 116 4.19 0.57 12.41
N ASN A 117 4.94 0.10 11.40
CA ASN A 117 5.93 0.92 10.70
C ASN A 117 5.49 1.26 9.28
N MET A 118 5.00 2.48 9.07
CA MET A 118 4.52 2.95 7.78
C MET A 118 5.61 2.97 6.68
N LEU A 119 6.85 3.35 7.04
CA LEU A 119 7.97 3.36 6.10
C LEU A 119 8.36 1.93 5.70
N GLY A 120 8.28 0.98 6.64
CA GLY A 120 8.50 -0.44 6.38
C GLY A 120 7.48 -0.99 5.37
N GLY A 121 6.21 -0.66 5.55
CA GLY A 121 5.14 -1.04 4.61
C GLY A 121 5.36 -0.49 3.20
N PHE A 122 5.79 0.77 3.08
CA PHE A 122 6.10 1.36 1.79
C PHE A 122 7.27 0.66 1.07
N LEU A 123 8.37 0.42 1.79
CA LEU A 123 9.52 -0.29 1.23
C LEU A 123 9.16 -1.73 0.84
N ALA A 124 8.38 -2.42 1.67
CA ALA A 124 7.89 -3.76 1.36
C ALA A 124 7.02 -3.78 0.10
N ALA A 125 6.09 -2.82 -0.04
CA ALA A 125 5.25 -2.69 -1.23
C ALA A 125 6.09 -2.43 -2.49
N PHE A 126 7.10 -1.57 -2.40
CA PHE A 126 7.99 -1.25 -3.51
C PHE A 126 8.82 -2.46 -3.95
N ILE A 127 9.43 -3.18 -3.00
CA ILE A 127 10.21 -4.39 -3.27
C ILE A 127 9.33 -5.48 -3.89
N LEU A 128 8.16 -5.75 -3.31
CA LEU A 128 7.23 -6.76 -3.82
C LEU A 128 6.72 -6.40 -5.21
N SER A 129 6.43 -5.13 -5.48
CA SER A 129 6.02 -4.67 -6.81
C SER A 129 7.09 -4.94 -7.87
N ILE A 130 8.37 -4.73 -7.53
CA ILE A 130 9.49 -5.04 -8.44
C ILE A 130 9.57 -6.55 -8.68
N ILE A 131 9.46 -7.38 -7.62
CA ILE A 131 9.52 -8.84 -7.74
C ILE A 131 8.39 -9.37 -8.63
N ILE A 132 7.15 -8.89 -8.40
CA ILE A 132 5.98 -9.27 -9.21
C ILE A 132 6.17 -8.85 -10.66
N SER A 133 6.70 -7.65 -10.90
CA SER A 133 6.94 -7.13 -12.24
C SER A 133 7.99 -7.94 -13.00
N ILE A 134 9.09 -8.31 -12.34
CA ILE A 134 10.15 -9.14 -12.93
C ILE A 134 9.61 -10.55 -13.19
N GLY A 135 8.88 -11.13 -12.23
CA GLY A 135 8.28 -12.46 -12.40
C GLY A 135 7.31 -12.53 -13.57
N GLY A 136 6.51 -11.49 -13.77
CA GLY A 136 5.59 -11.38 -14.89
C GLY A 136 6.26 -11.17 -16.26
N LEU A 137 7.51 -10.73 -16.28
CA LEU A 137 8.30 -10.59 -17.53
C LEU A 137 8.87 -11.92 -18.05
N TYR A 138 9.24 -12.82 -17.14
CA TYR A 138 9.87 -14.10 -17.50
C TYR A 138 8.87 -15.22 -17.77
N SER A 139 7.65 -15.08 -17.26
CA SER A 139 6.60 -16.11 -17.35
C SER A 139 5.23 -15.43 -17.28
N GLU A 140 4.15 -16.23 -17.25
CA GLU A 140 2.80 -15.70 -17.05
C GLU A 140 2.71 -14.89 -15.74
N THR A 141 1.81 -13.91 -15.71
CA THR A 141 1.62 -12.96 -14.59
C THR A 141 1.44 -13.66 -13.23
N GLU A 142 0.94 -14.90 -13.23
CA GLU A 142 0.71 -15.70 -12.02
C GLU A 142 2.01 -16.08 -11.30
N TRP A 143 3.10 -16.30 -12.04
CA TRP A 143 4.41 -16.62 -11.44
C TRP A 143 5.00 -15.47 -10.65
N GLY A 144 4.66 -14.24 -11.00
CA GLY A 144 5.05 -13.06 -10.21
C GLY A 144 4.52 -13.11 -8.78
N TYR A 145 3.28 -13.56 -8.59
CA TYR A 145 2.68 -13.73 -7.26
C TYR A 145 3.32 -14.86 -6.47
N VAL A 146 3.63 -15.98 -7.13
CA VAL A 146 4.33 -17.11 -6.50
C VAL A 146 5.70 -16.68 -6.00
N LEU A 147 6.48 -15.95 -6.81
CA LEU A 147 7.78 -15.43 -6.42
C LEU A 147 7.68 -14.45 -5.23
N ALA A 148 6.67 -13.57 -5.23
CA ALA A 148 6.42 -12.67 -4.12
C ALA A 148 6.12 -13.43 -2.81
N PHE A 149 5.35 -14.53 -2.91
CA PHE A 149 5.03 -15.37 -1.76
C PHE A 149 6.25 -16.13 -1.24
N VAL A 150 7.06 -16.70 -2.14
CA VAL A 150 8.33 -17.36 -1.76
C VAL A 150 9.27 -16.37 -1.09
N PHE A 151 9.41 -15.16 -1.67
CA PHE A 151 10.21 -14.09 -1.06
C PHE A 151 9.72 -13.74 0.34
N PHE A 152 8.41 -13.61 0.53
CA PHE A 152 7.81 -13.39 1.84
C PHE A 152 8.20 -14.46 2.84
N ILE A 153 8.07 -15.76 2.48
CA ILE A 153 8.43 -16.87 3.35
C ILE A 153 9.91 -16.76 3.75
N VAL A 154 10.80 -16.55 2.78
CA VAL A 154 12.25 -16.43 3.04
C VAL A 154 12.55 -15.29 4.02
N VAL A 155 11.95 -14.12 3.81
CA VAL A 155 12.16 -12.97 4.70
C VAL A 155 11.62 -13.25 6.10
N MET A 156 10.47 -13.91 6.22
CA MET A 156 9.90 -14.26 7.53
C MET A 156 10.76 -15.27 8.30
N PHE A 157 11.47 -16.17 7.61
CA PHE A 157 12.44 -17.07 8.26
C PHE A 157 13.67 -16.33 8.78
N ILE A 158 14.14 -15.31 8.06
CA ILE A 158 15.36 -14.54 8.41
C ILE A 158 15.01 -13.44 9.44
N ARG A 159 13.86 -12.75 9.24
CA ARG A 159 13.42 -11.63 10.08
C ARG A 159 11.91 -11.67 10.33
N PRO A 160 11.45 -12.40 11.37
CA PRO A 160 10.03 -12.52 11.68
C PRO A 160 9.35 -11.20 12.08
N GLN A 161 10.13 -10.16 12.38
CA GLN A 161 9.62 -8.83 12.75
C GLN A 161 9.35 -7.91 11.53
N GLY A 162 9.60 -8.41 10.31
CA GLY A 162 9.53 -7.62 9.09
C GLY A 162 10.80 -6.81 8.80
N LEU A 163 10.81 -6.10 7.67
CA LEU A 163 12.01 -5.37 7.18
C LEU A 163 12.46 -4.26 8.13
N LEU A 164 11.52 -3.53 8.71
CA LEU A 164 11.77 -2.40 9.62
C LEU A 164 11.01 -2.53 10.96
N GLY A 165 10.63 -3.74 11.35
CA GLY A 165 10.04 -4.00 12.66
C GLY A 165 11.03 -3.63 13.78
N LYS A 166 10.56 -2.88 14.78
CA LYS A 166 11.33 -2.61 16.00
C LYS A 166 11.42 -3.90 16.83
N LYS A 167 12.60 -4.16 17.37
CA LYS A 167 12.81 -5.12 18.46
C LYS A 167 12.09 -4.65 19.70
#